data_be3af318a2d08365ad89e3ccf17dbc46
#
_entry.id   be3af318a2d08365ad89e3ccf17dbc46
#
_cell.length_a   1.000
_cell.length_b   1.000
_cell.length_c   1.000
_cell.angle_alpha   90.00
_cell.angle_beta   90.00
_cell.angle_gamma   90.00
#
_symmetry.space_group_name_H-M   'P 1'
#
loop_
_entity.id
_entity.type
_entity.pdbx_description
1 polymer ?
#
loop_
_entity_poly.entity_id
_entity_poly.type
_entity_poly.pdbx_seq_one_letter_code
_entity_poly.pdbx_strand_id
1 'polypeptide(L)'
;MRIIRNYDVASYYPHLMTLYGYTSRNIPSPEVFSEVLERRMKAKAAGDTATANALKLVVNTTYGASLNKYNALCDPLMGRSVCITGQLFLLELAQHLYKYIPDLRIVQLNTDGIMVEFDDSQYGQVQEILDEWQSRTGFELEEDSIAQIAQKDVNNYVEVQPSGKFKCKGGYLVRGISPAGAFNVNNNATIVAKALVEYFVHGTPPEDTINACDDIFQFQIIAKAGAKYREAYHMVDGEKVSVQKVNRIYATSDTRYGKLFKVKAENDAEAKIEMLPEHCIIDNDNRLSITDVDKQFYIDMAKKRINDFMGIKPEKKGRKSKMANATTPKNVYQKLLEARVLFMEEDVKKSGKNMKMSYKYFELQDIVPVATPIFQKVGLLPVVTFDNEVATMTLVNVDAPEQSIVFTSPMREIEPIISAKTGGEVTNAVQRLGSVETYQRRYLYMIALDIVESDEIEARTGDNPPPAPKPAAPVTPEKRQEVTKTLTAPDGNATELQIKALKSVLVKLREADPSKEDFITNLAMETNGFTTISKADCEELVKVITGLLNEVK
;
A
#
# COMPACT_ATOMS: atom_id res chain seq x y z
N MET A 1 -5.73 -10.33 35.53
CA MET A 1 -5.08 -11.14 34.45
C MET A 1 -5.61 -10.62 33.12
N ARG A 2 -4.73 -10.41 32.10
CA ARG A 2 -5.22 -10.00 30.77
C ARG A 2 -5.73 -11.18 29.98
N ILE A 3 -6.84 -10.98 29.30
CA ILE A 3 -7.49 -11.99 28.44
C ILE A 3 -7.70 -11.41 27.04
N ILE A 4 -7.74 -12.28 26.03
CA ILE A 4 -8.02 -11.90 24.64
C ILE A 4 -9.35 -12.54 24.25
N ARG A 5 -10.25 -11.72 23.68
CA ARG A 5 -11.54 -12.15 23.13
C ARG A 5 -11.71 -11.65 21.71
N ASN A 6 -12.23 -12.51 20.86
CA ASN A 6 -12.67 -12.16 19.51
C ASN A 6 -14.20 -12.19 19.45
N TYR A 7 -14.79 -11.12 18.95
CA TYR A 7 -16.23 -10.96 18.79
C TYR A 7 -16.52 -10.78 17.31
N ASP A 8 -17.07 -11.83 16.67
CA ASP A 8 -17.45 -11.82 15.27
C ASP A 8 -18.96 -11.62 15.12
N VAL A 9 -19.40 -10.74 14.22
CA VAL A 9 -20.84 -10.54 13.98
C VAL A 9 -21.39 -11.67 13.13
N ALA A 10 -22.39 -12.37 13.67
CA ALA A 10 -23.04 -13.49 13.00
C ALA A 10 -23.70 -13.08 11.69
N SER A 11 -23.23 -13.61 10.55
CA SER A 11 -23.79 -13.33 9.22
C SER A 11 -23.91 -11.83 8.89
N TYR A 12 -22.88 -11.05 9.23
CA TYR A 12 -22.90 -9.59 9.26
C TYR A 12 -23.49 -8.94 8.00
N TYR A 13 -22.89 -9.17 6.83
CA TYR A 13 -23.34 -8.56 5.58
C TYR A 13 -24.76 -8.98 5.18
N PRO A 14 -25.15 -10.27 5.26
CA PRO A 14 -26.55 -10.66 5.07
C PRO A 14 -27.52 -9.95 6.00
N HIS A 15 -27.19 -9.77 7.28
CA HIS A 15 -28.06 -9.04 8.21
C HIS A 15 -28.12 -7.54 7.88
N LEU A 16 -27.02 -6.90 7.50
CA LEU A 16 -27.05 -5.53 6.99
C LEU A 16 -27.97 -5.37 5.77
N MET A 17 -27.95 -6.34 4.86
CA MET A 17 -28.83 -6.33 3.69
C MET A 17 -30.31 -6.44 4.06
N THR A 18 -30.66 -7.26 5.06
CA THR A 18 -32.06 -7.47 5.47
C THR A 18 -32.55 -6.41 6.45
N LEU A 19 -31.83 -6.16 7.54
CA LEU A 19 -32.26 -5.25 8.61
C LEU A 19 -32.29 -3.78 8.17
N TYR A 20 -31.34 -3.37 7.30
CA TYR A 20 -31.20 -1.98 6.82
C TYR A 20 -31.67 -1.79 5.37
N GLY A 21 -32.24 -2.84 4.75
CA GLY A 21 -32.79 -2.76 3.41
C GLY A 21 -31.77 -2.55 2.30
N TYR A 22 -30.51 -3.02 2.49
CA TYR A 22 -29.44 -2.88 1.51
C TYR A 22 -29.34 -4.05 0.53
N THR A 23 -30.45 -4.76 0.31
CA THR A 23 -30.55 -5.71 -0.81
C THR A 23 -30.51 -4.96 -2.13
N SER A 24 -29.92 -5.57 -3.16
CA SER A 24 -29.93 -4.98 -4.50
C SER A 24 -31.35 -4.67 -4.95
N ARG A 25 -31.59 -3.46 -5.46
CA ARG A 25 -32.90 -3.04 -6.02
C ARG A 25 -33.29 -3.80 -7.29
N ASN A 26 -32.34 -4.55 -7.85
CA ASN A 26 -32.56 -5.44 -8.99
C ASN A 26 -33.05 -6.85 -8.57
N ILE A 27 -33.21 -7.12 -7.28
CA ILE A 27 -33.82 -8.36 -6.78
C ILE A 27 -35.35 -8.22 -6.88
N PRO A 28 -36.06 -9.10 -7.65
CA PRO A 28 -37.49 -8.98 -7.84
C PRO A 28 -38.32 -9.18 -6.54
N SER A 29 -37.81 -10.03 -5.64
CA SER A 29 -38.46 -10.39 -4.37
C SER A 29 -37.41 -10.41 -3.25
N PRO A 30 -37.13 -9.26 -2.58
CA PRO A 30 -36.17 -9.17 -1.48
C PRO A 30 -36.48 -10.12 -0.31
N GLU A 31 -37.78 -10.47 -0.11
CA GLU A 31 -38.25 -11.35 0.94
C GLU A 31 -37.64 -12.76 0.82
N VAL A 32 -37.43 -13.24 -0.39
CA VAL A 32 -36.79 -14.55 -0.65
C VAL A 32 -35.34 -14.56 -0.10
N PHE A 33 -34.64 -13.46 -0.16
CA PHE A 33 -33.30 -13.37 0.44
C PHE A 33 -33.35 -13.51 1.97
N SER A 34 -34.32 -12.87 2.60
CA SER A 34 -34.56 -12.97 4.05
C SER A 34 -34.93 -14.40 4.46
N GLU A 35 -35.82 -15.07 3.71
CA GLU A 35 -36.16 -16.48 3.94
C GLU A 35 -34.94 -17.42 3.84
N VAL A 36 -34.07 -17.20 2.86
CA VAL A 36 -32.82 -17.98 2.69
C VAL A 36 -31.89 -17.77 3.89
N LEU A 37 -31.78 -16.53 4.39
CA LEU A 37 -30.98 -16.23 5.57
C LEU A 37 -31.55 -16.91 6.81
N GLU A 38 -32.88 -16.85 7.05
CA GLU A 38 -33.51 -17.53 8.16
C GLU A 38 -33.34 -19.04 8.12
N ARG A 39 -33.50 -19.67 6.93
CA ARG A 39 -33.22 -21.10 6.76
C ARG A 39 -31.79 -21.45 7.12
N ARG A 40 -30.86 -20.61 6.74
CA ARG A 40 -29.44 -20.79 7.10
C ARG A 40 -29.25 -20.74 8.62
N MET A 41 -29.86 -19.76 9.30
CA MET A 41 -29.75 -19.63 10.75
C MET A 41 -30.39 -20.83 11.48
N LYS A 42 -31.57 -21.28 11.03
CA LYS A 42 -32.21 -22.49 11.55
C LYS A 42 -31.35 -23.76 11.35
N ALA A 43 -30.76 -23.94 10.17
CA ALA A 43 -29.86 -25.06 9.88
C ALA A 43 -28.62 -25.03 10.78
N LYS A 44 -28.02 -23.82 10.99
CA LYS A 44 -26.88 -23.64 11.89
C LYS A 44 -27.23 -24.01 13.33
N ALA A 45 -28.35 -23.54 13.84
CA ALA A 45 -28.85 -23.85 15.18
C ALA A 45 -29.17 -25.34 15.38
N ALA A 46 -29.62 -26.01 14.33
CA ALA A 46 -29.90 -27.46 14.34
C ALA A 46 -28.67 -28.33 14.15
N GLY A 47 -27.46 -27.74 13.93
CA GLY A 47 -26.23 -28.48 13.66
C GLY A 47 -26.15 -29.08 12.26
N ASP A 48 -27.09 -28.75 11.34
CA ASP A 48 -27.01 -29.15 9.93
C ASP A 48 -25.98 -28.28 9.18
N THR A 49 -24.74 -28.69 9.32
CA THR A 49 -23.58 -27.97 8.74
C THR A 49 -23.59 -27.97 7.21
N ALA A 50 -24.15 -29.02 6.58
CA ALA A 50 -24.20 -29.14 5.13
C ALA A 50 -25.13 -28.08 4.52
N THR A 51 -26.37 -28.01 5.02
CA THR A 51 -27.36 -27.00 4.61
C THR A 51 -26.90 -25.60 4.98
N ALA A 52 -26.40 -25.39 6.20
CA ALA A 52 -25.91 -24.09 6.65
C ALA A 52 -24.76 -23.55 5.77
N ASN A 53 -23.83 -24.42 5.34
CA ASN A 53 -22.71 -24.02 4.47
C ASN A 53 -23.16 -23.77 3.02
N ALA A 54 -24.07 -24.56 2.49
CA ALA A 54 -24.65 -24.33 1.15
C ALA A 54 -25.37 -22.98 1.10
N LEU A 55 -26.23 -22.69 2.08
CA LEU A 55 -26.96 -21.42 2.18
C LEU A 55 -26.02 -20.23 2.48
N LYS A 56 -24.94 -20.43 3.24
CA LYS A 56 -23.90 -19.40 3.44
C LYS A 56 -23.29 -18.94 2.11
N LEU A 57 -23.04 -19.89 1.20
CA LEU A 57 -22.52 -19.54 -0.12
C LEU A 57 -23.54 -18.68 -0.89
N VAL A 58 -24.84 -19.04 -0.85
CA VAL A 58 -25.90 -18.27 -1.54
C VAL A 58 -25.95 -16.83 -1.03
N VAL A 59 -26.08 -16.61 0.28
CA VAL A 59 -26.22 -15.26 0.83
C VAL A 59 -24.97 -14.39 0.63
N ASN A 60 -23.77 -14.96 0.73
CA ASN A 60 -22.53 -14.22 0.49
C ASN A 60 -22.32 -13.91 -1.01
N THR A 61 -22.74 -14.82 -1.90
CA THR A 61 -22.64 -14.60 -3.35
C THR A 61 -23.59 -13.50 -3.79
N THR A 62 -24.77 -13.39 -3.19
CA THR A 62 -25.74 -12.32 -3.47
C THR A 62 -25.13 -10.94 -3.18
N TYR A 63 -24.44 -10.78 -2.04
CA TYR A 63 -23.70 -9.56 -1.76
C TYR A 63 -22.60 -9.30 -2.82
N GLY A 64 -21.77 -10.30 -3.13
CA GLY A 64 -20.73 -10.18 -4.16
C GLY A 64 -21.29 -9.83 -5.55
N ALA A 65 -22.47 -10.35 -5.89
CA ALA A 65 -23.17 -10.05 -7.15
C ALA A 65 -23.59 -8.57 -7.24
N SER A 66 -23.97 -7.94 -6.12
CA SER A 66 -24.36 -6.53 -6.10
C SER A 66 -23.23 -5.58 -6.50
N LEU A 67 -21.96 -5.97 -6.33
CA LEU A 67 -20.78 -5.20 -6.71
C LEU A 67 -20.19 -5.59 -8.07
N ASN A 68 -20.70 -6.65 -8.70
CA ASN A 68 -20.18 -7.15 -9.98
C ASN A 68 -20.94 -6.54 -11.16
N LYS A 69 -20.28 -5.65 -11.92
CA LYS A 69 -20.86 -4.94 -13.08
C LYS A 69 -21.41 -5.84 -14.20
N TYR A 70 -21.03 -7.11 -14.22
CA TYR A 70 -21.51 -8.09 -15.20
C TYR A 70 -22.67 -8.97 -14.69
N ASN A 71 -23.12 -8.76 -13.45
CA ASN A 71 -24.19 -9.54 -12.85
C ASN A 71 -25.51 -8.78 -12.91
N ALA A 72 -26.62 -9.49 -13.13
CA ALA A 72 -27.96 -8.90 -13.17
C ALA A 72 -28.36 -8.23 -11.84
N LEU A 73 -27.79 -8.66 -10.71
CA LEU A 73 -28.00 -8.07 -9.40
C LEU A 73 -27.07 -6.89 -9.09
N CYS A 74 -26.34 -6.37 -10.09
CA CYS A 74 -25.40 -5.26 -9.88
C CYS A 74 -26.13 -4.02 -9.37
N ASP A 75 -25.84 -3.62 -8.14
CA ASP A 75 -26.30 -2.39 -7.51
C ASP A 75 -25.18 -1.84 -6.60
N PRO A 76 -24.23 -1.10 -7.16
CA PRO A 76 -23.07 -0.63 -6.42
C PRO A 76 -23.42 0.30 -5.25
N LEU A 77 -24.56 0.99 -5.29
CA LEU A 77 -25.02 1.81 -4.18
C LEU A 77 -25.34 0.93 -2.96
N MET A 78 -26.20 -0.06 -3.14
CA MET A 78 -26.56 -0.97 -2.05
C MET A 78 -25.37 -1.78 -1.55
N GLY A 79 -24.54 -2.33 -2.45
CA GLY A 79 -23.35 -3.07 -2.06
C GLY A 79 -22.32 -2.23 -1.29
N ARG A 80 -22.14 -0.96 -1.64
CA ARG A 80 -21.27 -0.04 -0.87
C ARG A 80 -21.90 0.38 0.46
N SER A 81 -23.23 0.56 0.51
CA SER A 81 -23.95 0.84 1.75
C SER A 81 -23.73 -0.26 2.79
N VAL A 82 -23.78 -1.54 2.38
CA VAL A 82 -23.42 -2.66 3.27
C VAL A 82 -22.02 -2.50 3.84
N CYS A 83 -21.01 -2.25 3.00
CA CYS A 83 -19.62 -2.11 3.46
C CYS A 83 -19.45 -0.93 4.43
N ILE A 84 -19.93 0.26 4.04
CA ILE A 84 -19.72 1.49 4.81
C ILE A 84 -20.46 1.41 6.14
N THR A 85 -21.73 1.00 6.13
CA THR A 85 -22.53 0.88 7.35
C THR A 85 -21.94 -0.16 8.29
N GLY A 86 -21.49 -1.32 7.76
CA GLY A 86 -20.80 -2.31 8.56
C GLY A 86 -19.52 -1.78 9.20
N GLN A 87 -18.70 -1.06 8.46
CA GLN A 87 -17.49 -0.43 9.02
C GLN A 87 -17.82 0.58 10.13
N LEU A 88 -18.87 1.39 9.95
CA LEU A 88 -19.28 2.39 10.94
C LEU A 88 -19.77 1.76 12.24
N PHE A 89 -20.58 0.68 12.18
CA PHE A 89 -21.03 -0.02 13.38
C PHE A 89 -19.89 -0.67 14.17
N LEU A 90 -18.94 -1.32 13.48
CA LEU A 90 -17.79 -1.90 14.16
C LEU A 90 -16.86 -0.82 14.72
N LEU A 91 -16.68 0.30 14.00
CA LEU A 91 -15.90 1.43 14.50
C LEU A 91 -16.54 2.05 15.75
N GLU A 92 -17.85 2.20 15.76
CA GLU A 92 -18.60 2.68 16.93
C GLU A 92 -18.42 1.76 18.12
N LEU A 93 -18.57 0.43 17.93
CA LEU A 93 -18.32 -0.56 18.97
C LEU A 93 -16.87 -0.45 19.51
N ALA A 94 -15.90 -0.36 18.61
CA ALA A 94 -14.50 -0.20 18.98
C ALA A 94 -14.26 1.08 19.80
N GLN A 95 -14.89 2.20 19.43
CA GLN A 95 -14.80 3.46 20.15
C GLN A 95 -15.43 3.39 21.55
N HIS A 96 -16.60 2.71 21.68
CA HIS A 96 -17.24 2.52 22.97
C HIS A 96 -16.38 1.66 23.90
N LEU A 97 -15.89 0.52 23.44
CA LEU A 97 -14.99 -0.34 24.21
C LEU A 97 -13.73 0.42 24.65
N TYR A 98 -13.07 1.12 23.71
CA TYR A 98 -11.86 1.89 24.01
C TYR A 98 -12.09 3.04 25.01
N LYS A 99 -13.25 3.68 24.94
CA LYS A 99 -13.62 4.82 25.79
C LYS A 99 -13.96 4.41 27.22
N TYR A 100 -14.69 3.29 27.39
CA TYR A 100 -15.27 2.93 28.68
C TYR A 100 -14.53 1.82 29.41
N ILE A 101 -13.65 1.06 28.74
CA ILE A 101 -12.85 0.03 29.38
C ILE A 101 -11.41 0.52 29.53
N PRO A 102 -10.95 0.81 30.76
CA PRO A 102 -9.57 1.24 31.01
C PRO A 102 -8.55 0.21 30.51
N ASP A 103 -7.46 0.71 29.88
CA ASP A 103 -6.35 -0.11 29.38
C ASP A 103 -6.71 -1.21 28.36
N LEU A 104 -7.92 -1.16 27.78
CA LEU A 104 -8.29 -2.05 26.69
C LEU A 104 -7.39 -1.80 25.48
N ARG A 105 -6.95 -2.89 24.86
CA ARG A 105 -6.20 -2.87 23.61
C ARG A 105 -7.01 -3.51 22.50
N ILE A 106 -7.19 -2.80 21.40
CA ILE A 106 -7.74 -3.37 20.18
C ILE A 106 -6.61 -4.12 19.48
N VAL A 107 -6.69 -5.45 19.47
CA VAL A 107 -5.70 -6.33 18.84
C VAL A 107 -5.93 -6.34 17.32
N GLN A 108 -7.21 -6.43 16.91
CA GLN A 108 -7.59 -6.52 15.51
C GLN A 108 -9.00 -5.98 15.31
N LEU A 109 -9.21 -5.25 14.22
CA LEU A 109 -10.53 -4.88 13.73
C LEU A 109 -10.65 -5.40 12.29
N ASN A 110 -11.54 -6.35 12.10
CA ASN A 110 -11.78 -7.03 10.84
C ASN A 110 -12.95 -6.42 10.08
N THR A 111 -13.33 -7.09 8.97
CA THR A 111 -14.51 -6.77 8.18
C THR A 111 -15.82 -7.04 8.94
N ASP A 112 -15.81 -8.00 9.84
CA ASP A 112 -16.99 -8.60 10.49
C ASP A 112 -16.80 -8.86 12.00
N GLY A 113 -15.69 -8.39 12.60
CA GLY A 113 -15.43 -8.62 14.01
C GLY A 113 -14.35 -7.73 14.60
N ILE A 114 -14.25 -7.79 15.93
CA ILE A 114 -13.25 -7.09 16.72
C ILE A 114 -12.59 -8.05 17.71
N MET A 115 -11.26 -8.02 17.76
CA MET A 115 -10.49 -8.73 18.75
C MET A 115 -9.87 -7.74 19.74
N VAL A 116 -10.09 -7.96 21.02
CA VAL A 116 -9.65 -7.07 22.09
C VAL A 116 -8.91 -7.81 23.20
N GLU A 117 -7.99 -7.13 23.85
CA GLU A 117 -7.28 -7.57 25.05
C GLU A 117 -7.59 -6.62 26.21
N PHE A 118 -8.05 -7.17 27.35
CA PHE A 118 -8.44 -6.40 28.53
C PHE A 118 -8.22 -7.21 29.82
N ASP A 119 -8.35 -6.59 30.99
CA ASP A 119 -8.24 -7.30 32.25
C ASP A 119 -9.51 -8.14 32.51
N ASP A 120 -9.33 -9.39 32.94
CA ASP A 120 -10.42 -10.33 33.18
C ASP A 120 -11.48 -9.81 34.17
N SER A 121 -11.08 -8.95 35.13
CA SER A 121 -12.01 -8.28 36.04
C SER A 121 -13.00 -7.33 35.36
N GLN A 122 -12.71 -6.90 34.13
CA GLN A 122 -13.55 -5.99 33.34
C GLN A 122 -14.51 -6.73 32.40
N TYR A 123 -14.51 -8.08 32.42
CA TYR A 123 -15.32 -8.89 31.50
C TYR A 123 -16.79 -8.52 31.55
N GLY A 124 -17.38 -8.33 32.76
CA GLY A 124 -18.78 -7.91 32.90
C GLY A 124 -19.09 -6.55 32.25
N GLN A 125 -18.20 -5.57 32.40
CA GLN A 125 -18.37 -4.25 31.77
C GLN A 125 -18.26 -4.33 30.24
N VAL A 126 -17.39 -5.19 29.73
CA VAL A 126 -17.29 -5.43 28.29
C VAL A 126 -18.58 -6.04 27.77
N GLN A 127 -19.14 -7.05 28.48
CA GLN A 127 -20.41 -7.67 28.09
C GLN A 127 -21.57 -6.67 28.08
N GLU A 128 -21.68 -5.79 29.07
CA GLU A 128 -22.71 -4.74 29.10
C GLU A 128 -22.67 -3.84 27.86
N ILE A 129 -21.48 -3.47 27.38
CA ILE A 129 -21.31 -2.66 26.16
C ILE A 129 -21.71 -3.48 24.91
N LEU A 130 -21.31 -4.76 24.85
CA LEU A 130 -21.65 -5.63 23.74
C LEU A 130 -23.18 -5.88 23.66
N ASP A 131 -23.82 -6.10 24.80
CA ASP A 131 -25.27 -6.34 24.89
C ASP A 131 -26.09 -5.11 24.51
N GLU A 132 -25.65 -3.92 24.93
CA GLU A 132 -26.24 -2.65 24.48
C GLU A 132 -26.14 -2.50 22.98
N TRP A 133 -24.94 -2.73 22.43
CA TRP A 133 -24.70 -2.63 21.00
C TRP A 133 -25.53 -3.64 20.20
N GLN A 134 -25.62 -4.90 20.64
CA GLN A 134 -26.45 -5.95 20.03
C GLN A 134 -27.95 -5.56 20.07
N SER A 135 -28.44 -5.10 21.22
CA SER A 135 -29.84 -4.69 21.39
C SER A 135 -30.22 -3.54 20.46
N ARG A 136 -29.34 -2.57 20.31
CA ARG A 136 -29.57 -1.37 19.50
C ARG A 136 -29.45 -1.64 18.00
N THR A 137 -28.53 -2.49 17.59
CA THR A 137 -28.24 -2.74 16.17
C THR A 137 -28.99 -3.92 15.58
N GLY A 138 -29.49 -4.84 16.43
CA GLY A 138 -30.13 -6.08 16.02
C GLY A 138 -29.14 -7.15 15.51
N PHE A 139 -27.83 -6.95 15.68
CA PHE A 139 -26.82 -7.95 15.37
C PHE A 139 -26.55 -8.87 16.57
N GLU A 140 -26.00 -10.04 16.28
CA GLU A 140 -25.56 -11.02 17.26
C GLU A 140 -24.05 -11.19 17.16
N LEU A 141 -23.36 -11.18 18.31
CA LEU A 141 -21.90 -11.37 18.41
C LEU A 141 -21.60 -12.80 18.87
N GLU A 142 -20.71 -13.46 18.15
CA GLU A 142 -20.15 -14.76 18.51
C GLU A 142 -18.78 -14.53 19.19
N GLU A 143 -18.59 -15.04 20.42
CA GLU A 143 -17.37 -14.86 21.18
C GLU A 143 -16.44 -16.08 21.03
N ASP A 144 -15.18 -15.83 20.68
CA ASP A 144 -14.08 -16.79 20.75
C ASP A 144 -13.05 -16.38 21.80
N SER A 145 -12.66 -17.33 22.68
CA SER A 145 -11.58 -17.13 23.64
C SER A 145 -10.23 -17.44 22.98
N ILE A 146 -9.29 -16.52 23.08
CA ILE A 146 -7.95 -16.64 22.49
C ILE A 146 -6.91 -16.67 23.61
N ALA A 147 -6.08 -17.73 23.64
CA ALA A 147 -4.97 -17.85 24.59
C ALA A 147 -3.72 -17.12 24.08
N GLN A 148 -3.48 -17.17 22.78
CA GLN A 148 -2.32 -16.54 22.13
C GLN A 148 -2.65 -16.17 20.69
N ILE A 149 -2.13 -15.04 20.25
CA ILE A 149 -2.16 -14.64 18.83
C ILE A 149 -0.76 -14.19 18.40
N ALA A 150 -0.33 -14.65 17.23
CA ALA A 150 0.80 -14.12 16.51
C ALA A 150 0.29 -13.57 15.18
N GLN A 151 0.43 -12.25 14.98
CA GLN A 151 -0.12 -11.61 13.78
C GLN A 151 0.90 -10.68 13.12
N LYS A 152 0.99 -10.79 11.79
CA LYS A 152 1.69 -9.82 10.95
C LYS A 152 0.75 -8.67 10.56
N ASP A 153 -0.45 -9.01 10.18
CA ASP A 153 -1.53 -8.10 9.78
C ASP A 153 -2.89 -8.82 9.87
N VAL A 154 -4.01 -8.12 9.67
CA VAL A 154 -5.37 -8.67 9.76
C VAL A 154 -5.67 -9.84 8.82
N ASN A 155 -4.82 -10.07 7.81
CA ASN A 155 -4.95 -11.15 6.84
C ASN A 155 -3.91 -12.26 7.00
N ASN A 156 -2.96 -12.11 7.92
CA ASN A 156 -1.89 -13.09 8.18
C ASN A 156 -1.66 -13.21 9.69
N TYR A 157 -2.30 -14.19 10.31
CA TYR A 157 -2.19 -14.47 11.74
C TYR A 157 -2.42 -15.94 12.06
N VAL A 158 -1.93 -16.37 13.21
CA VAL A 158 -2.29 -17.61 13.87
C VAL A 158 -2.80 -17.31 15.27
N GLU A 159 -3.96 -17.84 15.61
CA GLU A 159 -4.58 -17.77 16.92
C GLU A 159 -4.63 -19.16 17.54
N VAL A 160 -4.35 -19.24 18.85
CA VAL A 160 -4.41 -20.47 19.64
C VAL A 160 -5.47 -20.30 20.71
N GLN A 161 -6.42 -21.20 20.76
CA GLN A 161 -7.47 -21.25 21.78
C GLN A 161 -6.95 -21.88 23.09
N PRO A 162 -7.61 -21.64 24.24
CA PRO A 162 -7.26 -22.30 25.51
C PRO A 162 -7.27 -23.82 25.44
N SER A 163 -8.03 -24.40 24.52
CA SER A 163 -8.07 -25.86 24.27
C SER A 163 -6.83 -26.40 23.55
N GLY A 164 -5.91 -25.55 23.11
CA GLY A 164 -4.77 -25.91 22.26
C GLY A 164 -5.11 -26.01 20.77
N LYS A 165 -6.39 -25.91 20.41
CA LYS A 165 -6.77 -25.78 18.99
C LYS A 165 -6.26 -24.45 18.44
N PHE A 166 -5.83 -24.46 17.19
CA PHE A 166 -5.37 -23.25 16.54
C PHE A 166 -6.03 -23.05 15.18
N LYS A 167 -6.06 -21.81 14.73
CA LYS A 167 -6.62 -21.38 13.47
C LYS A 167 -5.62 -20.45 12.79
N CYS A 168 -5.38 -20.66 11.50
CA CYS A 168 -4.46 -19.87 10.72
C CYS A 168 -5.19 -19.13 9.61
N LYS A 169 -4.80 -17.89 9.36
CA LYS A 169 -5.27 -17.10 8.23
C LYS A 169 -4.10 -16.54 7.45
N GLY A 170 -4.28 -16.51 6.11
CA GLY A 170 -3.35 -15.85 5.20
C GLY A 170 -2.34 -16.77 4.53
N GLY A 171 -1.82 -16.29 3.39
CA GLY A 171 -0.96 -17.07 2.51
C GLY A 171 0.41 -17.41 3.07
N TYR A 172 0.83 -16.77 4.17
CA TYR A 172 2.07 -17.11 4.87
C TYR A 172 1.95 -18.38 5.72
N LEU A 173 0.75 -18.71 6.20
CA LEU A 173 0.48 -19.74 7.21
C LEU A 173 -0.37 -20.89 6.69
N VAL A 174 -1.47 -20.59 5.99
CA VAL A 174 -2.50 -21.58 5.61
C VAL A 174 -1.94 -22.69 4.71
N ARG A 175 -0.97 -22.38 3.86
CA ARG A 175 -0.38 -23.36 2.92
C ARG A 175 0.34 -24.50 3.60
N GLY A 176 0.82 -24.31 4.83
CA GLY A 176 1.51 -25.34 5.60
C GLY A 176 0.57 -26.34 6.27
N ILE A 177 -0.72 -26.01 6.39
CA ILE A 177 -1.72 -26.82 7.11
C ILE A 177 -2.92 -27.22 6.25
N SER A 178 -3.00 -26.76 4.99
CA SER A 178 -4.08 -27.17 4.08
C SER A 178 -4.07 -28.68 3.88
N PRO A 179 -5.24 -29.35 3.95
CA PRO A 179 -5.33 -30.78 3.72
C PRO A 179 -4.77 -31.18 2.35
N ALA A 180 -4.09 -32.31 2.29
CA ALA A 180 -3.68 -32.91 1.03
C ALA A 180 -4.94 -33.16 0.17
N GLY A 181 -4.91 -32.74 -1.11
CA GLY A 181 -6.02 -32.94 -2.06
C GLY A 181 -6.87 -31.71 -2.35
N ALA A 182 -6.65 -30.57 -1.69
CA ALA A 182 -7.20 -29.32 -2.20
C ALA A 182 -6.55 -28.99 -3.55
N PHE A 183 -7.36 -28.74 -4.58
CA PHE A 183 -6.92 -28.29 -5.92
C PHE A 183 -6.25 -26.90 -5.91
N ASN A 184 -5.57 -26.56 -4.84
CA ASN A 184 -4.84 -25.31 -4.74
C ASN A 184 -3.47 -25.49 -5.37
N VAL A 185 -3.26 -24.84 -6.51
CA VAL A 185 -1.91 -24.69 -7.07
C VAL A 185 -1.07 -23.91 -6.07
N ASN A 186 -0.32 -24.64 -5.26
CA ASN A 186 0.56 -24.03 -4.29
C ASN A 186 1.86 -23.63 -4.98
N ASN A 187 2.03 -22.32 -5.16
CA ASN A 187 3.19 -21.75 -5.85
C ASN A 187 4.38 -21.46 -4.92
N ASN A 188 4.25 -21.80 -3.62
CA ASN A 188 5.30 -21.53 -2.63
C ASN A 188 5.59 -22.78 -1.81
N ALA A 189 6.82 -22.88 -1.30
CA ALA A 189 7.27 -23.93 -0.41
C ALA A 189 6.34 -24.06 0.81
N THR A 190 5.59 -25.16 0.90
CA THR A 190 4.67 -25.41 2.02
C THR A 190 5.41 -25.63 3.32
N ILE A 191 6.62 -26.18 3.26
CA ILE A 191 7.51 -26.38 4.42
C ILE A 191 7.75 -25.09 5.20
N VAL A 192 7.86 -23.95 4.51
CA VAL A 192 8.06 -22.65 5.17
C VAL A 192 6.84 -22.24 5.97
N ALA A 193 5.63 -22.41 5.41
CA ALA A 193 4.39 -22.10 6.12
C ALA A 193 4.19 -23.04 7.32
N LYS A 194 4.50 -24.34 7.15
CA LYS A 194 4.49 -25.33 8.24
C LYS A 194 5.45 -24.94 9.36
N ALA A 195 6.69 -24.56 9.02
CA ALA A 195 7.67 -24.14 10.01
C ALA A 195 7.24 -22.87 10.78
N LEU A 196 6.53 -21.92 10.14
CA LEU A 196 5.96 -20.78 10.84
C LEU A 196 4.87 -21.19 11.84
N VAL A 197 3.97 -22.08 11.43
CA VAL A 197 2.90 -22.58 12.32
C VAL A 197 3.49 -23.31 13.52
N GLU A 198 4.43 -24.23 13.29
CA GLU A 198 5.13 -24.96 14.37
C GLU A 198 5.85 -24.01 15.33
N TYR A 199 6.48 -22.96 14.79
CA TYR A 199 7.14 -21.95 15.60
C TYR A 199 6.17 -21.15 16.48
N PHE A 200 5.08 -20.62 15.90
CA PHE A 200 4.14 -19.78 16.65
C PHE A 200 3.21 -20.56 17.58
N VAL A 201 2.89 -21.83 17.26
CA VAL A 201 1.97 -22.65 18.07
C VAL A 201 2.73 -23.46 19.12
N HIS A 202 3.87 -24.06 18.73
CA HIS A 202 4.59 -25.03 19.57
C HIS A 202 5.98 -24.54 20.01
N GLY A 203 6.44 -23.38 19.51
CA GLY A 203 7.78 -22.86 19.81
C GLY A 203 8.93 -23.62 19.13
N THR A 204 8.62 -24.50 18.16
CA THR A 204 9.62 -25.31 17.46
C THR A 204 10.47 -24.43 16.54
N PRO A 205 11.81 -24.43 16.69
CA PRO A 205 12.67 -23.68 15.78
C PRO A 205 12.42 -24.05 14.31
N PRO A 206 12.41 -23.09 13.38
CA PRO A 206 12.14 -23.37 11.97
C PRO A 206 13.18 -24.32 11.35
N GLU A 207 14.42 -24.32 11.87
CA GLU A 207 15.47 -25.25 11.47
C GLU A 207 15.08 -26.69 11.75
N ASP A 208 14.51 -26.96 12.92
CA ASP A 208 14.16 -28.32 13.33
C ASP A 208 13.05 -28.87 12.44
N THR A 209 12.00 -28.09 12.20
CA THR A 209 10.90 -28.46 11.31
C THR A 209 11.37 -28.72 9.87
N ILE A 210 12.23 -27.83 9.34
CA ILE A 210 12.70 -27.92 7.95
C ILE A 210 13.70 -29.05 7.77
N ASN A 211 14.63 -29.24 8.71
CA ASN A 211 15.63 -30.30 8.62
C ASN A 211 15.02 -31.70 8.79
N ALA A 212 13.99 -31.83 9.62
CA ALA A 212 13.28 -33.08 9.82
C ALA A 212 12.36 -33.49 8.64
N CYS A 213 12.13 -32.61 7.67
CA CYS A 213 11.24 -32.90 6.55
C CYS A 213 11.98 -33.61 5.41
N ASP A 214 11.52 -34.83 5.06
CA ASP A 214 12.06 -35.65 3.97
C ASP A 214 11.20 -35.62 2.70
N ASP A 215 10.03 -34.97 2.75
CA ASP A 215 9.14 -34.81 1.60
C ASP A 215 9.59 -33.64 0.72
N ILE A 216 10.27 -33.96 -0.38
CA ILE A 216 10.79 -32.97 -1.33
C ILE A 216 9.70 -32.03 -1.88
N PHE A 217 8.46 -32.52 -2.05
CA PHE A 217 7.36 -31.71 -2.60
C PHE A 217 6.97 -30.54 -1.68
N GLN A 218 7.28 -30.58 -0.39
CA GLN A 218 7.07 -29.46 0.51
C GLN A 218 8.03 -28.30 0.25
N PHE A 219 9.14 -28.54 -0.45
CA PHE A 219 10.14 -27.53 -0.81
C PHE A 219 9.93 -26.95 -2.21
N GLN A 220 9.01 -27.49 -3.02
CA GLN A 220 8.80 -27.03 -4.38
C GLN A 220 8.35 -25.56 -4.45
N ILE A 221 8.84 -24.85 -5.47
CA ILE A 221 8.41 -23.51 -5.85
C ILE A 221 8.01 -23.55 -7.32
N ILE A 222 6.86 -22.99 -7.68
CA ILE A 222 6.42 -22.92 -9.08
C ILE A 222 6.84 -21.58 -9.68
N ALA A 223 7.82 -21.62 -10.55
CA ALA A 223 8.25 -20.49 -11.35
C ALA A 223 7.35 -20.35 -12.60
N LYS A 224 6.77 -19.17 -12.81
CA LYS A 224 5.82 -18.95 -13.91
C LYS A 224 6.13 -17.67 -14.68
N ALA A 225 6.28 -17.79 -15.99
CA ALA A 225 6.23 -16.69 -16.95
C ALA A 225 4.78 -16.56 -17.46
N GLY A 226 4.10 -15.44 -17.14
CA GLY A 226 2.70 -15.21 -17.56
C GLY A 226 2.55 -14.97 -19.08
N ALA A 227 1.31 -14.83 -19.55
CA ALA A 227 0.97 -14.74 -20.98
C ALA A 227 1.68 -13.60 -21.75
N LYS A 228 2.00 -12.48 -21.07
CA LYS A 228 2.73 -11.33 -21.65
C LYS A 228 4.21 -11.59 -21.97
N TYR A 229 4.73 -12.76 -21.58
CA TYR A 229 6.10 -13.16 -21.86
C TYR A 229 6.10 -14.21 -22.96
N ARG A 230 6.97 -14.07 -23.97
CA ARG A 230 7.07 -15.01 -25.09
C ARG A 230 7.80 -16.29 -24.69
N GLU A 231 8.84 -16.19 -23.86
CA GLU A 231 9.69 -17.31 -23.45
C GLU A 231 10.20 -17.17 -22.01
N ALA A 232 10.74 -18.26 -21.49
CA ALA A 232 11.53 -18.27 -20.25
C ALA A 232 12.84 -19.03 -20.52
N TYR A 233 13.90 -18.66 -19.77
CA TYR A 233 15.16 -19.36 -19.79
C TYR A 233 15.76 -19.47 -18.39
N HIS A 234 16.58 -20.50 -18.21
CA HIS A 234 17.34 -20.76 -17.00
C HIS A 234 18.83 -20.50 -17.26
N MET A 235 19.52 -19.87 -16.34
CA MET A 235 20.97 -19.73 -16.42
C MET A 235 21.63 -21.00 -15.89
N VAL A 236 22.37 -21.72 -16.73
CA VAL A 236 23.11 -22.95 -16.37
C VAL A 236 24.53 -22.82 -16.89
N ASP A 237 25.51 -22.98 -16.04
CA ASP A 237 26.95 -22.78 -16.37
C ASP A 237 27.27 -21.42 -17.05
N GLY A 238 26.47 -20.38 -16.71
CA GLY A 238 26.58 -19.06 -17.30
C GLY A 238 25.90 -18.89 -18.66
N GLU A 239 25.29 -19.95 -19.20
CA GLU A 239 24.59 -19.93 -20.49
C GLU A 239 23.05 -19.88 -20.32
N LYS A 240 22.35 -19.34 -21.32
CA LYS A 240 20.90 -19.29 -21.38
C LYS A 240 20.34 -20.59 -21.94
N VAL A 241 19.68 -21.38 -21.10
CA VAL A 241 18.98 -22.61 -21.51
C VAL A 241 17.49 -22.31 -21.57
N SER A 242 16.88 -22.46 -22.76
CA SER A 242 15.43 -22.29 -22.96
C SER A 242 14.65 -23.32 -22.14
N VAL A 243 13.58 -22.87 -21.44
CA VAL A 243 12.74 -23.73 -20.61
C VAL A 243 11.25 -23.42 -20.85
N GLN A 244 10.38 -24.32 -20.43
CA GLN A 244 8.94 -24.07 -20.49
C GLN A 244 8.54 -22.89 -19.60
N LYS A 245 7.34 -22.30 -19.83
CA LYS A 245 6.88 -21.13 -19.10
C LYS A 245 6.49 -21.38 -17.64
N VAL A 246 6.25 -22.64 -17.28
CA VAL A 246 5.90 -23.04 -15.91
C VAL A 246 6.82 -24.17 -15.49
N ASN A 247 7.59 -23.96 -14.45
CA ASN A 247 8.56 -24.94 -13.97
C ASN A 247 8.42 -25.14 -12.47
N ARG A 248 8.57 -26.37 -12.02
CA ARG A 248 8.80 -26.69 -10.63
C ARG A 248 10.30 -26.60 -10.36
N ILE A 249 10.67 -25.83 -9.37
CA ILE A 249 12.05 -25.58 -8.99
C ILE A 249 12.29 -25.84 -7.51
N TYR A 250 13.54 -26.08 -7.19
CA TYR A 250 14.06 -26.20 -5.82
C TYR A 250 15.29 -25.32 -5.67
N ALA A 251 15.50 -24.79 -4.44
CA ALA A 251 16.77 -24.16 -4.12
C ALA A 251 17.87 -25.21 -4.11
N THR A 252 19.06 -24.86 -4.62
CA THR A 252 20.24 -25.72 -4.63
C THR A 252 21.48 -24.94 -4.22
N SER A 253 22.45 -25.63 -3.62
CA SER A 253 23.77 -25.08 -3.35
C SER A 253 24.72 -25.17 -4.55
N ASP A 254 24.32 -25.87 -5.63
CA ASP A 254 25.11 -25.97 -6.85
C ASP A 254 25.09 -24.66 -7.66
N THR A 255 26.21 -23.99 -7.67
CA THR A 255 26.39 -22.67 -8.29
C THR A 255 26.35 -22.68 -9.83
N ARG A 256 26.37 -23.85 -10.47
CA ARG A 256 26.18 -23.98 -11.91
C ARG A 256 24.77 -23.55 -12.33
N TYR A 257 23.80 -23.75 -11.46
CA TYR A 257 22.41 -23.35 -11.68
C TYR A 257 22.16 -21.94 -11.16
N GLY A 258 21.79 -21.02 -12.03
CA GLY A 258 21.44 -19.64 -11.71
C GLY A 258 19.93 -19.44 -11.57
N LYS A 259 19.46 -18.23 -11.82
CA LYS A 259 18.03 -17.85 -11.79
C LYS A 259 17.32 -18.14 -13.10
N LEU A 260 15.98 -18.17 -13.02
CA LEU A 260 15.12 -18.17 -14.20
C LEU A 260 14.78 -16.72 -14.60
N PHE A 261 14.72 -16.51 -15.88
CA PHE A 261 14.36 -15.25 -16.52
C PHE A 261 13.17 -15.44 -17.44
N LYS A 262 12.49 -14.34 -17.76
CA LYS A 262 11.36 -14.28 -18.67
C LYS A 262 11.56 -13.11 -19.64
N VAL A 263 11.19 -13.29 -20.91
CA VAL A 263 11.35 -12.31 -21.99
C VAL A 263 9.98 -11.80 -22.40
N LYS A 264 9.78 -10.48 -22.36
CA LYS A 264 8.51 -9.88 -22.77
C LYS A 264 8.27 -10.06 -24.28
N ALA A 265 7.03 -10.35 -24.66
CA ALA A 265 6.66 -10.51 -26.08
C ALA A 265 6.65 -9.17 -26.84
N GLU A 266 6.44 -8.07 -26.14
CA GLU A 266 6.24 -6.73 -26.73
C GLU A 266 7.56 -6.04 -27.14
N ASN A 267 8.62 -6.19 -26.35
CA ASN A 267 9.86 -5.40 -26.50
C ASN A 267 11.14 -6.18 -26.19
N ASP A 268 11.07 -7.51 -26.13
CA ASP A 268 12.18 -8.42 -25.81
C ASP A 268 12.91 -8.13 -24.50
N ALA A 269 12.33 -7.30 -23.63
CA ALA A 269 12.93 -6.98 -22.35
C ALA A 269 13.00 -8.21 -21.45
N GLU A 270 14.20 -8.48 -20.94
CA GLU A 270 14.47 -9.57 -20.02
C GLU A 270 14.18 -9.14 -18.58
N ALA A 271 13.53 -9.98 -17.81
CA ALA A 271 13.28 -9.78 -16.39
C ALA A 271 13.52 -11.07 -15.61
N LYS A 272 14.12 -10.98 -14.44
CA LYS A 272 14.18 -12.11 -13.51
C LYS A 272 12.77 -12.53 -13.11
N ILE A 273 12.55 -13.83 -12.94
CA ILE A 273 11.35 -14.29 -12.23
C ILE A 273 11.58 -14.00 -10.76
N GLU A 274 10.68 -13.22 -10.16
CA GLU A 274 10.84 -12.71 -8.80
C GLU A 274 10.67 -13.82 -7.76
N MET A 275 11.20 -13.59 -6.54
CA MET A 275 11.06 -14.44 -5.36
C MET A 275 11.65 -15.87 -5.52
N LEU A 276 12.52 -16.10 -6.48
CA LEU A 276 13.23 -17.36 -6.64
C LEU A 276 14.59 -17.35 -5.91
N PRO A 277 15.12 -18.54 -5.55
CA PRO A 277 16.48 -18.67 -5.03
C PRO A 277 17.53 -18.09 -5.99
N GLU A 278 18.69 -17.71 -5.47
CA GLU A 278 19.83 -17.29 -6.30
C GLU A 278 20.29 -18.44 -7.21
N HIS A 279 20.34 -19.63 -6.62
CA HIS A 279 20.63 -20.89 -7.31
C HIS A 279 19.44 -21.80 -7.20
N CYS A 280 18.89 -22.24 -8.33
CA CYS A 280 17.73 -23.12 -8.35
C CYS A 280 17.81 -24.14 -9.48
N ILE A 281 17.38 -25.36 -9.19
CA ILE A 281 17.33 -26.44 -10.16
C ILE A 281 15.88 -26.73 -10.56
N ILE A 282 15.64 -27.00 -11.84
CA ILE A 282 14.34 -27.39 -12.37
C ILE A 282 14.19 -28.91 -12.25
N ASP A 283 13.05 -29.33 -11.69
CA ASP A 283 12.66 -30.74 -11.69
C ASP A 283 11.17 -30.90 -11.98
N ASN A 284 10.83 -30.94 -13.25
CA ASN A 284 9.47 -31.20 -13.69
C ASN A 284 9.14 -32.70 -13.72
N ASP A 285 10.16 -33.57 -13.66
CA ASP A 285 10.08 -35.02 -13.91
C ASP A 285 10.25 -35.89 -12.64
N ASN A 286 10.38 -35.27 -11.43
CA ASN A 286 10.60 -35.96 -10.14
C ASN A 286 11.91 -36.80 -10.12
N ARG A 287 13.01 -36.21 -10.54
CA ARG A 287 14.32 -36.87 -10.59
C ARG A 287 15.19 -36.56 -9.37
N LEU A 288 14.89 -35.45 -8.69
CA LEU A 288 15.65 -35.00 -7.53
C LEU A 288 15.25 -35.75 -6.27
N SER A 289 16.19 -35.82 -5.35
CA SER A 289 15.99 -36.28 -3.98
C SER A 289 16.07 -35.11 -3.00
N ILE A 290 15.68 -35.35 -1.76
CA ILE A 290 15.74 -34.31 -0.71
C ILE A 290 17.17 -33.81 -0.43
N THR A 291 18.18 -34.64 -0.74
CA THR A 291 19.60 -34.29 -0.57
C THR A 291 20.10 -33.26 -1.59
N ASP A 292 19.38 -33.08 -2.69
CA ASP A 292 19.70 -32.10 -3.74
C ASP A 292 19.17 -30.70 -3.40
N VAL A 293 18.35 -30.59 -2.34
CA VAL A 293 17.68 -29.36 -1.93
C VAL A 293 18.52 -28.60 -0.90
N ASP A 294 18.78 -27.34 -1.17
CA ASP A 294 19.37 -26.41 -0.19
C ASP A 294 18.32 -26.01 0.87
N LYS A 295 18.24 -26.76 1.96
CA LYS A 295 17.33 -26.51 3.07
C LYS A 295 17.61 -25.15 3.76
N GLN A 296 18.86 -24.65 3.70
CA GLN A 296 19.22 -23.38 4.33
C GLN A 296 18.46 -22.19 3.72
N PHE A 297 18.22 -22.20 2.41
CA PHE A 297 17.39 -21.18 1.75
C PHE A 297 15.99 -21.09 2.38
N TYR A 298 15.35 -22.21 2.67
CA TYR A 298 14.00 -22.26 3.25
C TYR A 298 14.00 -21.89 4.73
N ILE A 299 15.05 -22.24 5.46
CA ILE A 299 15.27 -21.79 6.84
C ILE A 299 15.38 -20.26 6.89
N ASP A 300 16.20 -19.67 6.03
CA ASP A 300 16.37 -18.22 5.96
C ASP A 300 15.06 -17.51 5.57
N MET A 301 14.30 -18.11 4.67
CA MET A 301 12.96 -17.62 4.29
C MET A 301 11.99 -17.68 5.47
N ALA A 302 11.96 -18.78 6.23
CA ALA A 302 11.13 -18.93 7.42
C ALA A 302 11.50 -17.90 8.49
N LYS A 303 12.78 -17.75 8.81
CA LYS A 303 13.29 -16.75 9.75
C LYS A 303 12.92 -15.33 9.35
N LYS A 304 13.08 -15.00 8.08
CA LYS A 304 12.66 -13.69 7.56
C LYS A 304 11.17 -13.43 7.78
N ARG A 305 10.32 -14.42 7.48
CA ARG A 305 8.87 -14.31 7.70
C ARG A 305 8.49 -14.22 9.17
N ILE A 306 9.19 -14.95 10.06
CA ILE A 306 9.02 -14.83 11.52
C ILE A 306 9.37 -13.41 11.96
N ASN A 307 10.48 -12.86 11.48
CA ASN A 307 10.84 -11.47 11.76
C ASN A 307 9.79 -10.47 11.28
N ASP A 308 9.17 -10.70 10.11
CA ASP A 308 8.07 -9.88 9.60
C ASP A 308 6.85 -9.91 10.56
N PHE A 309 6.53 -11.07 11.14
CA PHE A 309 5.48 -11.23 12.16
C PHE A 309 5.83 -10.53 13.47
N MET A 310 7.08 -10.58 13.88
CA MET A 310 7.57 -9.95 15.11
C MET A 310 7.79 -8.45 14.97
N GLY A 311 7.54 -7.88 13.78
CA GLY A 311 7.82 -6.48 13.49
C GLY A 311 9.33 -6.14 13.49
N ILE A 312 10.19 -7.16 13.47
CA ILE A 312 11.63 -7.00 13.40
C ILE A 312 11.99 -6.65 11.95
N LYS A 313 12.26 -5.38 11.69
CA LYS A 313 12.77 -4.97 10.38
C LYS A 313 14.14 -5.58 10.18
N PRO A 314 14.40 -6.27 9.04
CA PRO A 314 15.75 -6.69 8.72
C PRO A 314 16.65 -5.46 8.74
N GLU A 315 17.77 -5.55 9.44
CA GLU A 315 18.85 -4.59 9.22
C GLU A 315 19.09 -4.54 7.72
N LYS A 316 18.92 -3.37 7.09
CA LYS A 316 19.26 -3.19 5.67
C LYS A 316 20.70 -3.70 5.53
N LYS A 317 20.90 -4.85 4.88
CA LYS A 317 22.25 -5.35 4.56
C LYS A 317 22.88 -4.30 3.66
N GLY A 318 23.58 -3.35 4.28
CA GLY A 318 24.46 -2.44 3.59
C GLY A 318 25.41 -3.29 2.75
N ARG A 319 25.58 -2.94 1.49
CA ARG A 319 26.62 -3.47 0.59
C ARG A 319 27.86 -3.69 1.44
N LYS A 320 28.30 -4.96 1.56
CA LYS A 320 29.53 -5.32 2.28
C LYS A 320 30.66 -4.46 1.75
N SER A 321 30.99 -3.36 2.42
CA SER A 321 32.30 -2.79 2.36
C SER A 321 33.18 -3.72 3.20
N LYS A 322 34.13 -4.39 2.56
CA LYS A 322 35.20 -5.07 3.26
C LYS A 322 35.93 -4.02 4.09
N MET A 323 35.78 -4.12 5.41
CA MET A 323 36.81 -3.80 6.41
C MET A 323 36.12 -3.80 7.79
N ALA A 324 36.14 -4.96 8.47
CA ALA A 324 35.98 -5.01 9.91
C ALA A 324 37.37 -4.87 10.52
N ASN A 325 37.72 -3.67 10.95
CA ASN A 325 38.74 -3.45 11.97
C ASN A 325 38.11 -2.58 13.06
N ALA A 326 38.46 -2.85 14.30
CA ALA A 326 38.02 -2.18 15.50
C ALA A 326 37.94 -0.66 15.27
N THR A 327 36.73 -0.10 15.24
CA THR A 327 36.52 1.30 14.91
C THR A 327 36.58 2.12 16.19
N THR A 328 37.53 3.04 16.24
CA THR A 328 37.47 4.25 17.04
C THR A 328 36.12 4.92 16.84
N PRO A 329 35.44 5.42 17.92
CA PRO A 329 34.15 6.10 17.78
C PRO A 329 34.22 7.18 16.71
N LYS A 330 33.28 7.19 15.76
CA LYS A 330 33.23 8.19 14.68
C LYS A 330 33.03 9.58 15.26
N ASN A 331 33.82 10.54 14.83
CA ASN A 331 33.62 11.94 15.18
C ASN A 331 32.42 12.54 14.43
N VAL A 332 32.00 13.74 14.83
CA VAL A 332 30.82 14.43 14.27
C VAL A 332 30.90 14.62 12.75
N TYR A 333 32.09 14.87 12.20
CA TYR A 333 32.30 15.07 10.76
C TYR A 333 32.14 13.77 9.96
N GLN A 334 32.65 12.67 10.49
CA GLN A 334 32.52 11.36 9.86
C GLN A 334 31.04 10.90 9.86
N LYS A 335 30.31 11.19 10.95
CA LYS A 335 28.87 10.92 11.05
C LYS A 335 28.06 11.79 10.08
N LEU A 336 28.41 13.06 9.93
CA LEU A 336 27.74 13.95 8.98
C LEU A 336 27.99 13.52 7.53
N LEU A 337 29.21 13.13 7.19
CA LEU A 337 29.51 12.61 5.86
C LEU A 337 28.71 11.34 5.55
N GLU A 338 28.61 10.44 6.51
CA GLU A 338 27.77 9.23 6.37
C GLU A 338 26.28 9.58 6.22
N ALA A 339 25.77 10.56 6.97
CA ALA A 339 24.39 11.03 6.83
C ALA A 339 24.11 11.60 5.43
N ARG A 340 25.03 12.36 4.86
CA ARG A 340 24.94 12.88 3.48
C ARG A 340 24.88 11.78 2.45
N VAL A 341 25.76 10.78 2.55
CA VAL A 341 25.77 9.61 1.64
C VAL A 341 24.45 8.84 1.73
N LEU A 342 23.96 8.58 2.94
CA LEU A 342 22.70 7.89 3.15
C LEU A 342 21.49 8.66 2.59
N PHE A 343 21.52 10.00 2.68
CA PHE A 343 20.44 10.83 2.13
C PHE A 343 20.45 10.83 0.59
N MET A 344 21.64 10.81 -0.05
CA MET A 344 21.77 10.72 -1.50
C MET A 344 21.30 9.37 -2.08
N GLU A 345 21.26 8.32 -1.26
CA GLU A 345 20.74 7.00 -1.66
C GLU A 345 19.20 6.92 -1.62
N GLU A 346 18.51 7.91 -1.04
CA GLU A 346 17.05 7.93 -0.93
C GLU A 346 16.44 8.68 -2.13
N ASP A 347 15.35 8.14 -2.69
CA ASP A 347 14.60 8.78 -3.79
C ASP A 347 13.58 9.80 -3.23
N VAL A 348 14.09 10.98 -2.83
CA VAL A 348 13.25 12.05 -2.28
C VAL A 348 12.59 12.84 -3.40
N LYS A 349 11.28 12.91 -3.41
CA LYS A 349 10.50 13.62 -4.44
C LYS A 349 10.20 15.05 -4.02
N LYS A 350 10.43 16.01 -4.94
CA LYS A 350 10.10 17.42 -4.76
C LYS A 350 8.59 17.65 -4.83
N SER A 351 7.94 18.05 -3.72
CA SER A 351 6.51 18.35 -3.66
C SER A 351 6.20 19.83 -3.96
N GLY A 352 7.09 20.74 -3.64
CA GLY A 352 6.93 22.17 -3.88
C GLY A 352 6.92 22.53 -5.37
N LYS A 353 6.04 23.46 -5.74
CA LYS A 353 5.93 23.98 -7.11
C LYS A 353 5.91 25.51 -7.11
N ASN A 354 6.84 26.13 -7.80
CA ASN A 354 6.74 27.55 -8.10
C ASN A 354 5.93 27.77 -9.38
N MET A 355 4.68 28.23 -9.22
CA MET A 355 3.75 28.42 -10.35
C MET A 355 4.15 29.54 -11.31
N LYS A 356 4.94 30.53 -10.84
CA LYS A 356 5.40 31.65 -11.70
C LYS A 356 6.62 31.29 -12.54
N MET A 357 7.50 30.42 -12.03
CA MET A 357 8.76 30.06 -12.68
C MET A 357 8.81 28.60 -13.18
N SER A 358 7.73 27.82 -12.97
CA SER A 358 7.53 26.45 -13.50
C SER A 358 8.60 25.43 -13.06
N TYR A 359 9.23 25.59 -11.87
CA TYR A 359 10.13 24.62 -11.32
C TYR A 359 9.62 23.97 -10.03
N LYS A 360 10.14 22.79 -9.71
CA LYS A 360 9.87 22.06 -8.47
C LYS A 360 11.03 22.21 -7.49
N TYR A 361 10.70 22.32 -6.20
CA TYR A 361 11.68 22.42 -5.13
C TYR A 361 11.31 21.47 -3.97
N PHE A 362 12.29 21.18 -3.10
CA PHE A 362 12.04 20.42 -1.89
C PHE A 362 11.37 21.28 -0.84
N GLU A 363 10.28 20.79 -0.27
CA GLU A 363 9.68 21.36 0.92
C GLU A 363 10.26 20.71 2.18
N LEU A 364 10.10 21.36 3.33
CA LEU A 364 10.56 20.82 4.61
C LEU A 364 9.93 19.44 4.91
N GLN A 365 8.68 19.24 4.51
CA GLN A 365 7.96 17.96 4.62
C GLN A 365 8.54 16.83 3.74
N ASP A 366 9.32 17.16 2.70
CA ASP A 366 9.98 16.16 1.87
C ASP A 366 11.31 15.71 2.49
N ILE A 367 11.99 16.62 3.18
CA ILE A 367 13.35 16.42 3.71
C ILE A 367 13.32 15.80 5.11
N VAL A 368 12.58 16.37 6.05
CA VAL A 368 12.65 15.99 7.48
C VAL A 368 12.25 14.53 7.74
N PRO A 369 11.20 13.95 7.12
CA PRO A 369 10.85 12.54 7.33
C PRO A 369 11.93 11.55 6.89
N VAL A 370 12.76 11.94 5.91
CA VAL A 370 13.89 11.14 5.43
C VAL A 370 15.15 11.40 6.25
N ALA A 371 15.44 12.66 6.56
CA ALA A 371 16.62 13.07 7.30
C ALA A 371 16.63 12.57 8.76
N THR A 372 15.48 12.58 9.44
CA THR A 372 15.40 12.21 10.86
C THR A 372 15.83 10.77 11.14
N PRO A 373 15.33 9.74 10.42
CA PRO A 373 15.83 8.37 10.58
C PRO A 373 17.32 8.21 10.26
N ILE A 374 17.84 8.97 9.29
CA ILE A 374 19.25 8.94 8.93
C ILE A 374 20.11 9.51 10.06
N PHE A 375 19.75 10.67 10.60
CA PHE A 375 20.45 11.26 11.72
C PHE A 375 20.42 10.36 12.96
N GLN A 376 19.27 9.74 13.26
CA GLN A 376 19.17 8.75 14.32
C GLN A 376 20.13 7.58 14.10
N LYS A 377 20.19 7.05 12.88
CA LYS A 377 21.04 5.91 12.52
C LYS A 377 22.55 6.19 12.71
N VAL A 378 22.99 7.39 12.35
CA VAL A 378 24.40 7.78 12.49
C VAL A 378 24.74 8.38 13.86
N GLY A 379 23.76 8.60 14.73
CA GLY A 379 23.92 9.17 16.05
C GLY A 379 24.20 10.68 16.01
N LEU A 380 23.45 11.43 15.20
CA LEU A 380 23.44 12.89 15.16
C LEU A 380 22.07 13.43 15.60
N LEU A 381 22.08 14.52 16.35
CA LEU A 381 20.88 15.23 16.77
C LEU A 381 20.86 16.65 16.19
N PRO A 382 19.96 16.99 15.26
CA PRO A 382 19.80 18.36 14.78
C PRO A 382 18.96 19.17 15.79
N VAL A 383 19.51 20.24 16.30
CA VAL A 383 18.81 21.22 17.15
C VAL A 383 18.71 22.53 16.37
N VAL A 384 17.49 23.00 16.10
CA VAL A 384 17.26 24.23 15.34
C VAL A 384 16.70 25.29 16.28
N THR A 385 17.30 26.46 16.27
CA THR A 385 16.90 27.64 17.03
C THR A 385 16.82 28.87 16.11
N PHE A 386 15.99 29.83 16.47
CA PHE A 386 15.82 31.08 15.73
C PHE A 386 16.02 32.26 16.70
N ASP A 387 16.71 33.25 16.24
CA ASP A 387 16.72 34.58 16.83
C ASP A 387 16.32 35.64 15.79
N ASN A 388 16.37 36.91 16.11
CA ASN A 388 15.93 37.96 15.19
C ASN A 388 16.83 38.14 13.95
N GLU A 389 18.07 37.65 14.00
CA GLU A 389 19.06 37.89 12.96
C GLU A 389 19.44 36.60 12.24
N VAL A 390 19.45 35.44 12.94
CA VAL A 390 20.03 34.20 12.45
C VAL A 390 19.19 32.98 12.88
N ALA A 391 18.90 32.13 11.90
CA ALA A 391 18.46 30.76 12.15
C ALA A 391 19.69 29.85 12.28
N THR A 392 19.75 29.04 13.31
CA THR A 392 20.90 28.18 13.62
C THR A 392 20.48 26.74 13.73
N MET A 393 21.22 25.83 13.08
CA MET A 393 21.13 24.38 13.28
C MET A 393 22.44 23.88 13.87
N THR A 394 22.37 23.32 15.06
CA THR A 394 23.50 22.62 15.70
C THR A 394 23.31 21.13 15.56
N LEU A 395 24.20 20.45 14.82
CA LEU A 395 24.26 18.99 14.77
C LEU A 395 25.16 18.49 15.89
N VAL A 396 24.57 17.85 16.88
CA VAL A 396 25.27 17.31 18.06
C VAL A 396 25.58 15.84 17.83
N ASN A 397 26.82 15.41 18.11
CA ASN A 397 27.18 13.99 18.16
C ASN A 397 26.58 13.36 19.45
N VAL A 398 25.61 12.47 19.31
CA VAL A 398 24.91 11.86 20.46
C VAL A 398 25.83 11.04 21.36
N ASP A 399 26.89 10.44 20.78
CA ASP A 399 27.85 9.61 21.51
C ASP A 399 28.96 10.43 22.19
N ALA A 400 29.13 11.71 21.77
CA ALA A 400 30.10 12.67 22.30
C ALA A 400 29.53 14.09 22.19
N PRO A 401 28.64 14.51 23.10
CA PRO A 401 27.84 15.74 22.99
C PRO A 401 28.67 17.04 22.93
N GLU A 402 29.92 17.01 23.33
CA GLU A 402 30.88 18.12 23.19
C GLU A 402 31.29 18.36 21.73
N GLN A 403 31.05 17.41 20.84
CA GLN A 403 31.31 17.54 19.40
C GLN A 403 30.05 17.97 18.67
N SER A 404 30.09 19.12 18.07
CA SER A 404 28.96 19.64 17.27
C SER A 404 29.46 20.39 16.02
N ILE A 405 28.54 20.52 15.06
CA ILE A 405 28.72 21.34 13.85
C ILE A 405 27.58 22.32 13.80
N VAL A 406 27.87 23.59 13.56
CA VAL A 406 26.88 24.66 13.50
C VAL A 406 26.70 25.12 12.05
N PHE A 407 25.44 25.19 11.61
CA PHE A 407 25.02 25.79 10.34
C PHE A 407 24.14 26.99 10.66
N THR A 408 24.31 28.08 9.92
CA THR A 408 23.55 29.32 10.12
C THR A 408 22.93 29.79 8.82
N SER A 409 21.79 30.46 8.91
CA SER A 409 21.12 31.13 7.80
C SER A 409 20.55 32.46 8.28
N PRO A 410 20.77 33.60 7.56
CA PRO A 410 20.30 34.90 8.02
C PRO A 410 18.78 34.97 8.00
N MET A 411 18.19 35.47 9.09
CA MET A 411 16.78 35.80 9.17
C MET A 411 16.54 37.14 8.49
N ARG A 412 15.48 37.24 7.68
CA ARG A 412 15.04 38.51 7.10
C ARG A 412 13.54 38.67 7.33
N GLU A 413 13.12 39.86 7.66
CA GLU A 413 11.70 40.20 7.70
C GLU A 413 11.09 40.08 6.31
N ILE A 414 9.89 39.51 6.24
CA ILE A 414 9.09 39.51 5.02
C ILE A 414 8.10 40.68 5.10
N GLU A 415 8.12 41.54 4.07
CA GLU A 415 7.14 42.60 3.93
C GLU A 415 5.72 42.06 3.91
N PRO A 416 4.73 42.80 4.44
CA PRO A 416 3.33 42.40 4.41
C PRO A 416 2.86 42.11 2.98
N ILE A 417 2.23 40.96 2.78
CA ILE A 417 1.57 40.65 1.51
C ILE A 417 0.23 41.40 1.48
N ILE A 418 0.12 42.36 0.58
CA ILE A 418 -1.10 43.17 0.41
C ILE A 418 -1.98 42.53 -0.67
N SER A 419 -3.25 42.35 -0.35
CA SER A 419 -4.24 41.86 -1.30
C SER A 419 -4.52 42.92 -2.40
N ALA A 420 -4.31 42.55 -3.64
CA ALA A 420 -4.64 43.43 -4.80
C ALA A 420 -6.14 43.72 -4.90
N LYS A 421 -7.03 42.92 -4.28
CA LYS A 421 -8.47 43.09 -4.31
C LYS A 421 -9.02 43.94 -3.17
N THR A 422 -8.42 43.84 -1.98
CA THR A 422 -8.99 44.48 -0.78
C THR A 422 -8.10 45.58 -0.19
N GLY A 423 -6.84 45.71 -0.62
CA GLY A 423 -5.86 46.65 -0.07
C GLY A 423 -5.42 46.32 1.37
N GLY A 424 -5.92 45.25 1.94
CA GLY A 424 -5.56 44.79 3.31
C GLY A 424 -4.46 43.76 3.34
N GLU A 425 -3.81 43.60 4.51
CA GLU A 425 -2.81 42.57 4.74
C GLU A 425 -3.44 41.18 4.66
N VAL A 426 -2.83 40.28 3.88
CA VAL A 426 -3.28 38.88 3.71
C VAL A 426 -2.80 37.98 4.84
N THR A 427 -1.66 38.32 5.47
CA THR A 427 -1.02 37.53 6.53
C THR A 427 -0.73 38.39 7.75
N ASN A 428 -1.05 37.89 8.95
CA ASN A 428 -0.65 38.56 10.19
C ASN A 428 0.84 38.38 10.50
N ALA A 429 1.38 39.15 11.46
CA ALA A 429 2.80 39.12 11.82
C ALA A 429 3.28 37.71 12.27
N VAL A 430 2.45 36.94 12.98
CA VAL A 430 2.79 35.60 13.45
C VAL A 430 2.87 34.60 12.29
N GLN A 431 1.97 34.71 11.32
CA GLN A 431 2.02 33.88 10.12
C GLN A 431 3.23 34.18 9.25
N ARG A 432 3.64 35.44 9.15
CA ARG A 432 4.86 35.84 8.45
C ARG A 432 6.10 35.25 9.12
N LEU A 433 6.21 35.39 10.45
CA LEU A 433 7.31 34.81 11.23
C LEU A 433 7.40 33.29 11.03
N GLY A 434 6.30 32.56 11.21
CA GLY A 434 6.27 31.11 11.01
C GLY A 434 6.65 30.68 9.59
N SER A 435 6.32 31.50 8.57
CA SER A 435 6.74 31.25 7.18
C SER A 435 8.25 31.43 7.01
N VAL A 436 8.86 32.48 7.62
CA VAL A 436 10.31 32.70 7.61
C VAL A 436 11.03 31.55 8.30
N GLU A 437 10.60 31.15 9.49
CA GLU A 437 11.22 30.07 10.26
C GLU A 437 11.17 28.73 9.49
N THR A 438 10.03 28.41 8.88
CA THR A 438 9.87 27.20 8.04
C THR A 438 10.82 27.23 6.85
N TYR A 439 10.93 28.39 6.20
CA TYR A 439 11.81 28.60 5.05
C TYR A 439 13.28 28.43 5.44
N GLN A 440 13.73 29.09 6.51
CA GLN A 440 15.10 29.01 7.00
C GLN A 440 15.46 27.61 7.49
N ARG A 441 14.55 26.95 8.20
CA ARG A 441 14.72 25.56 8.63
C ARG A 441 14.96 24.62 7.43
N ARG A 442 14.25 24.79 6.32
CA ARG A 442 14.47 24.03 5.09
C ARG A 442 15.90 24.20 4.57
N TYR A 443 16.37 25.44 4.46
CA TYR A 443 17.73 25.70 4.00
C TYR A 443 18.81 25.14 4.94
N LEU A 444 18.61 25.21 6.24
CA LEU A 444 19.53 24.60 7.20
C LEU A 444 19.65 23.09 7.01
N TYR A 445 18.55 22.39 6.78
CA TYR A 445 18.59 20.95 6.45
C TYR A 445 19.26 20.70 5.09
N MET A 446 19.00 21.52 4.09
CA MET A 446 19.60 21.40 2.77
C MET A 446 21.13 21.57 2.83
N ILE A 447 21.62 22.60 3.51
CA ILE A 447 23.07 22.83 3.70
C ILE A 447 23.70 21.69 4.51
N ALA A 448 23.07 21.28 5.60
CA ALA A 448 23.59 20.19 6.44
C ALA A 448 23.73 18.88 5.66
N LEU A 449 22.76 18.55 4.82
CA LEU A 449 22.72 17.31 4.03
C LEU A 449 23.30 17.43 2.62
N ASP A 450 23.84 18.61 2.27
CA ASP A 450 24.44 18.90 0.95
C ASP A 450 23.47 18.69 -0.22
N ILE A 451 22.19 19.09 0.00
CA ILE A 451 21.13 18.96 -1.00
C ILE A 451 21.27 20.10 -2.00
N VAL A 452 21.52 19.76 -3.25
CA VAL A 452 21.63 20.72 -4.37
C VAL A 452 20.29 20.82 -5.10
N GLU A 453 19.73 22.02 -5.16
CA GLU A 453 18.66 22.35 -6.10
C GLU A 453 19.29 22.98 -7.33
N SER A 454 18.92 22.54 -8.53
CA SER A 454 19.34 23.23 -9.76
C SER A 454 18.66 24.59 -9.80
N ASP A 455 19.42 25.64 -9.53
CA ASP A 455 18.96 27.03 -9.65
C ASP A 455 18.79 27.40 -11.14
N GLU A 456 17.59 27.22 -11.66
CA GLU A 456 17.24 27.81 -12.96
C GLU A 456 17.24 29.35 -12.92
N ILE A 457 17.39 29.95 -11.74
CA ILE A 457 17.48 31.42 -11.55
C ILE A 457 18.88 31.92 -11.92
N GLU A 458 19.96 31.21 -11.61
CA GLU A 458 21.33 31.61 -12.00
C GLU A 458 21.51 31.58 -13.53
N ALA A 459 20.81 30.69 -14.24
CA ALA A 459 20.82 30.66 -15.71
C ALA A 459 20.17 31.88 -16.37
N ARG A 460 19.41 32.69 -15.61
CA ARG A 460 18.64 33.85 -16.13
C ARG A 460 19.11 35.20 -15.62
N THR A 461 20.06 35.24 -14.67
CA THR A 461 20.59 36.49 -14.10
C THR A 461 21.99 36.87 -14.65
N GLY A 462 22.57 36.04 -15.49
CA GLY A 462 23.78 36.43 -16.26
C GLY A 462 23.39 37.12 -17.57
N ASP A 463 24.10 38.21 -17.92
CA ASP A 463 23.94 38.99 -19.14
C ASP A 463 24.24 38.25 -20.47
N ASN A 464 24.10 36.94 -20.49
CA ASN A 464 24.20 36.15 -21.71
C ASN A 464 22.78 35.85 -22.23
N PRO A 465 22.51 36.17 -23.52
CA PRO A 465 21.26 35.72 -24.12
C PRO A 465 21.17 34.19 -24.00
N PRO A 466 19.96 33.65 -23.78
CA PRO A 466 19.78 32.20 -23.66
C PRO A 466 20.40 31.53 -24.87
N PRO A 467 21.17 30.44 -24.71
CA PRO A 467 21.71 29.71 -25.84
C PRO A 467 20.55 29.35 -26.76
N ALA A 468 20.73 29.67 -28.06
CA ALA A 468 19.74 29.33 -29.07
C ALA A 468 19.27 27.89 -28.86
N PRO A 469 17.97 27.58 -28.91
CA PRO A 469 17.46 26.25 -28.69
C PRO A 469 18.27 25.31 -29.60
N LYS A 470 18.90 24.30 -29.00
CA LYS A 470 19.59 23.25 -29.76
C LYS A 470 18.59 22.75 -30.78
N PRO A 471 18.96 22.59 -32.05
CA PRO A 471 18.06 22.01 -33.04
C PRO A 471 17.49 20.72 -32.46
N ALA A 472 16.18 20.62 -32.39
CA ALA A 472 15.51 19.40 -31.92
C ALA A 472 16.09 18.24 -32.73
N ALA A 473 16.55 17.20 -32.01
CA ALA A 473 16.99 15.98 -32.65
C ALA A 473 15.91 15.52 -33.64
N PRO A 474 16.25 15.00 -34.81
CA PRO A 474 15.25 14.58 -35.80
C PRO A 474 14.24 13.65 -35.13
N VAL A 475 12.98 14.05 -35.19
CA VAL A 475 11.88 13.24 -34.67
C VAL A 475 11.84 11.97 -35.51
N THR A 476 12.00 10.82 -34.88
CA THR A 476 11.89 9.54 -35.56
C THR A 476 10.50 9.36 -36.19
N PRO A 477 10.35 8.59 -37.27
CA PRO A 477 9.05 8.38 -37.91
C PRO A 477 7.95 7.93 -36.94
N GLU A 478 8.30 7.14 -35.93
CA GLU A 478 7.38 6.67 -34.88
C GLU A 478 6.84 7.81 -34.00
N LYS A 479 7.71 8.75 -33.58
CA LYS A 479 7.28 9.94 -32.84
C LYS A 479 6.41 10.88 -33.67
N ARG A 480 6.66 10.96 -34.96
CA ARG A 480 5.79 11.70 -35.90
C ARG A 480 4.41 11.06 -36.00
N GLN A 481 4.31 9.74 -36.04
CA GLN A 481 3.03 9.04 -36.06
C GLN A 481 2.26 9.21 -34.75
N GLU A 482 2.94 9.22 -33.59
CA GLU A 482 2.32 9.43 -32.28
C GLU A 482 1.78 10.85 -32.13
N VAL A 483 2.56 11.88 -32.54
CA VAL A 483 2.11 13.27 -32.55
C VAL A 483 0.98 13.48 -33.56
N THR A 484 1.02 12.83 -34.73
CA THR A 484 -0.04 12.91 -35.73
C THR A 484 -1.30 12.21 -35.26
N LYS A 485 -1.21 11.07 -34.51
CA LYS A 485 -2.36 10.41 -33.89
C LYS A 485 -3.02 11.27 -32.83
N THR A 486 -2.25 12.10 -32.11
CA THR A 486 -2.79 13.01 -31.08
C THR A 486 -3.48 14.25 -31.70
N LEU A 487 -3.15 14.61 -32.94
CA LEU A 487 -3.65 15.78 -33.64
C LEU A 487 -4.75 15.50 -34.68
N THR A 488 -4.89 14.25 -35.11
CA THR A 488 -5.91 13.81 -36.05
C THR A 488 -6.67 12.61 -35.55
N ALA A 489 -7.97 12.79 -35.25
CA ALA A 489 -8.85 11.67 -34.96
C ALA A 489 -9.33 11.06 -36.29
N PRO A 490 -9.37 9.73 -36.44
CA PRO A 490 -10.10 9.11 -37.53
C PRO A 490 -11.60 9.37 -37.35
N ASP A 491 -12.33 9.47 -38.46
CA ASP A 491 -13.80 9.50 -38.51
C ASP A 491 -14.52 10.75 -37.96
N GLY A 492 -13.88 11.92 -37.94
CA GLY A 492 -14.55 13.19 -37.55
C GLY A 492 -14.76 13.36 -36.03
N ASN A 493 -14.31 12.44 -35.20
CA ASN A 493 -14.38 12.54 -33.75
C ASN A 493 -13.34 13.49 -33.18
N ALA A 494 -13.55 13.96 -31.93
CA ALA A 494 -12.62 14.82 -31.22
C ALA A 494 -11.31 14.07 -30.88
N THR A 495 -10.19 14.80 -30.97
CA THR A 495 -8.88 14.27 -30.59
C THR A 495 -8.76 14.14 -29.06
N GLU A 496 -7.85 13.32 -28.57
CA GLU A 496 -7.58 13.20 -27.12
C GLU A 496 -7.28 14.54 -26.45
N LEU A 497 -6.61 15.45 -27.14
CA LEU A 497 -6.30 16.78 -26.64
C LEU A 497 -7.57 17.63 -26.47
N GLN A 498 -8.49 17.57 -27.43
CA GLN A 498 -9.78 18.26 -27.38
C GLN A 498 -10.69 17.68 -26.29
N ILE A 499 -10.74 16.36 -26.15
CA ILE A 499 -11.46 15.66 -25.07
C ILE A 499 -10.89 16.05 -23.68
N LYS A 500 -9.57 16.17 -23.56
CA LYS A 500 -8.93 16.62 -22.33
C LYS A 500 -9.27 18.06 -21.98
N ALA A 501 -9.33 18.94 -22.98
CA ALA A 501 -9.76 20.32 -22.79
C ALA A 501 -11.23 20.39 -22.35
N LEU A 502 -12.14 19.64 -22.99
CA LEU A 502 -13.55 19.53 -22.59
C LEU A 502 -13.69 19.03 -21.14
N LYS A 503 -13.04 17.95 -20.78
CA LYS A 503 -13.07 17.44 -19.41
C LYS A 503 -12.59 18.46 -18.39
N SER A 504 -11.59 19.28 -18.72
CA SER A 504 -11.08 20.33 -17.83
C SER A 504 -12.09 21.44 -17.58
N VAL A 505 -12.83 21.88 -18.60
CA VAL A 505 -13.86 22.94 -18.42
C VAL A 505 -15.12 22.39 -17.74
N LEU A 506 -15.47 21.11 -17.95
CA LEU A 506 -16.58 20.44 -17.24
C LEU A 506 -16.31 20.30 -15.73
N VAL A 507 -15.08 20.00 -15.33
CA VAL A 507 -14.70 20.00 -13.90
C VAL A 507 -14.88 21.37 -13.27
N LYS A 508 -14.44 22.42 -13.96
CA LYS A 508 -14.62 23.81 -13.49
C LYS A 508 -16.09 24.23 -13.45
N LEU A 509 -16.91 23.77 -14.39
CA LEU A 509 -18.36 24.01 -14.37
C LEU A 509 -19.02 23.33 -13.16
N ARG A 510 -18.65 22.10 -12.84
CA ARG A 510 -19.13 21.37 -11.66
C ARG A 510 -18.77 22.09 -10.36
N GLU A 511 -17.54 22.61 -10.27
CA GLU A 511 -17.08 23.37 -9.09
C GLU A 511 -17.79 24.72 -8.95
N ALA A 512 -18.09 25.38 -10.06
CA ALA A 512 -18.76 26.70 -10.09
C ALA A 512 -20.27 26.59 -9.91
N ASP A 513 -20.91 25.58 -10.47
CA ASP A 513 -22.36 25.34 -10.40
C ASP A 513 -22.67 23.84 -10.24
N PRO A 514 -22.79 23.34 -8.99
CA PRO A 514 -23.12 21.93 -8.74
C PRO A 514 -24.45 21.46 -9.32
N SER A 515 -25.39 22.37 -9.66
CA SER A 515 -26.65 21.98 -10.27
C SER A 515 -26.49 21.45 -11.71
N LYS A 516 -25.32 21.57 -12.31
CA LYS A 516 -25.00 21.07 -13.65
C LYS A 516 -24.47 19.63 -13.66
N GLU A 517 -24.43 18.95 -12.51
CA GLU A 517 -23.96 17.57 -12.40
C GLU A 517 -24.73 16.61 -13.31
N ASP A 518 -26.06 16.72 -13.37
CA ASP A 518 -26.89 15.87 -14.23
C ASP A 518 -26.59 16.11 -15.72
N PHE A 519 -26.37 17.35 -16.12
CA PHE A 519 -25.97 17.70 -17.49
C PHE A 519 -24.62 17.04 -17.86
N ILE A 520 -23.63 17.14 -16.96
CA ILE A 520 -22.29 16.57 -17.17
C ILE A 520 -22.36 15.04 -17.27
N THR A 521 -23.17 14.43 -16.42
CA THR A 521 -23.35 12.98 -16.37
C THR A 521 -24.04 12.47 -17.63
N ASN A 522 -25.12 13.14 -18.09
CA ASN A 522 -25.83 12.76 -19.30
C ASN A 522 -24.94 12.92 -20.54
N LEU A 523 -24.21 14.03 -20.65
CA LEU A 523 -23.25 14.24 -21.74
C LEU A 523 -22.17 13.15 -21.79
N ALA A 524 -21.66 12.73 -20.65
CA ALA A 524 -20.69 11.63 -20.57
C ALA A 524 -21.29 10.27 -20.97
N MET A 525 -22.57 10.03 -20.63
CA MET A 525 -23.28 8.81 -21.04
C MET A 525 -23.56 8.78 -22.54
N GLU A 526 -24.09 9.86 -23.10
CA GLU A 526 -24.42 9.97 -24.53
C GLU A 526 -23.19 9.86 -25.43
N THR A 527 -22.03 10.30 -24.94
CA THR A 527 -20.79 10.32 -25.71
C THR A 527 -19.83 9.19 -25.33
N ASN A 528 -20.29 8.14 -24.66
CA ASN A 528 -19.49 7.00 -24.19
C ASN A 528 -18.18 7.45 -23.50
N GLY A 529 -18.30 8.31 -22.50
CA GLY A 529 -17.16 8.89 -21.78
C GLY A 529 -16.35 9.89 -22.62
N PHE A 530 -17.00 10.57 -23.56
CA PHE A 530 -16.46 11.54 -24.53
C PHE A 530 -15.65 10.93 -25.67
N THR A 531 -15.68 9.61 -25.86
CA THR A 531 -14.92 8.94 -26.93
C THR A 531 -15.59 9.02 -28.29
N THR A 532 -16.90 9.25 -28.34
CA THR A 532 -17.72 9.36 -29.58
C THR A 532 -18.16 10.77 -29.90
N ILE A 533 -17.67 11.77 -29.16
CA ILE A 533 -18.02 13.19 -29.43
C ILE A 533 -17.35 13.69 -30.72
N SER A 534 -18.08 14.39 -31.56
CA SER A 534 -17.51 14.98 -32.77
C SER A 534 -16.54 16.13 -32.43
N LYS A 535 -15.61 16.43 -33.34
CA LYS A 535 -14.67 17.53 -33.18
C LYS A 535 -15.41 18.86 -33.04
N ALA A 536 -16.44 19.08 -33.86
CA ALA A 536 -17.25 20.32 -33.87
C ALA A 536 -18.00 20.50 -32.55
N ASP A 537 -18.70 19.45 -32.07
CA ASP A 537 -19.45 19.48 -30.81
C ASP A 537 -18.53 19.67 -29.60
N CYS A 538 -17.35 19.08 -29.63
CA CYS A 538 -16.35 19.23 -28.58
C CYS A 538 -15.83 20.68 -28.48
N GLU A 539 -15.51 21.29 -29.61
CA GLU A 539 -15.05 22.69 -29.67
C GLU A 539 -16.16 23.68 -29.26
N GLU A 540 -17.39 23.44 -29.68
CA GLU A 540 -18.54 24.26 -29.32
C GLU A 540 -18.88 24.18 -27.85
N LEU A 541 -18.88 22.96 -27.25
CA LEU A 541 -19.10 22.77 -25.83
C LEU A 541 -18.02 23.44 -24.98
N VAL A 542 -16.75 23.35 -25.35
CA VAL A 542 -15.66 24.04 -24.65
C VAL A 542 -15.87 25.56 -24.68
N LYS A 543 -16.30 26.10 -25.80
CA LYS A 543 -16.56 27.53 -25.97
C LYS A 543 -17.76 27.98 -25.12
N VAL A 544 -18.87 27.27 -25.18
CA VAL A 544 -20.10 27.57 -24.42
C VAL A 544 -19.85 27.50 -22.92
N ILE A 545 -19.22 26.43 -22.44
CA ILE A 545 -18.93 26.25 -21.02
C ILE A 545 -17.94 27.30 -20.50
N THR A 546 -16.95 27.67 -21.32
CA THR A 546 -16.01 28.73 -20.95
C THR A 546 -16.72 30.10 -20.89
N GLY A 547 -17.70 30.35 -21.75
CA GLY A 547 -18.57 31.52 -21.67
C GLY A 547 -19.35 31.57 -20.36
N LEU A 548 -20.05 30.49 -20.02
CA LEU A 548 -20.81 30.36 -18.77
C LEU A 548 -19.93 30.54 -17.50
N LEU A 549 -18.72 30.02 -17.52
CA LEU A 549 -17.77 30.19 -16.41
C LEU A 549 -17.27 31.63 -16.26
N ASN A 550 -17.32 32.45 -17.32
CA ASN A 550 -16.95 33.86 -17.26
C ASN A 550 -18.10 34.73 -16.79
N GLU A 551 -19.36 34.29 -16.95
CA GLU A 551 -20.55 34.98 -16.47
C GLU A 551 -20.81 34.74 -14.96
N VAL A 552 -20.32 33.65 -14.41
CA VAL A 552 -20.43 33.29 -12.97
C VAL A 552 -19.34 33.95 -12.13
N LYS A 553 -18.35 34.61 -12.73
CA LYS A 553 -17.34 35.41 -12.03
C LYS A 553 -17.81 36.87 -11.94
#